data_d767852d1980003c009d691a7906c30d
#
_entry.id   d767852d1980003c009d691a7906c30d
#
_cell.length_a   1.000
_cell.length_b   1.000
_cell.length_c   1.000
_cell.angle_alpha   90.00
_cell.angle_beta   90.00
_cell.angle_gamma   90.00
#
_symmetry.space_group_name_H-M   'P 1'
#
loop_
_entity.id
_entity.type
_entity.pdbx_description
1 polymer ?
#
loop_
_entity_poly.entity_id
_entity_poly.type
_entity_poly.pdbx_seq_one_letter_code
_entity_poly.pdbx_strand_id
1 'polypeptide(L)'
;MSFLETMLARAKADKQTIVLPEGSDERTLEAAEKLVAHDACNVIVLGNEEALKAGGRALEGVCIVDPKTSDLREKFATRLYELRKHKGMTPEDALDKISDEMYFGVMMVKCGEADGMVSGACHATADVLRPCLQILKTAPGVKLASSFFVMVVPNCEYGQDGTFIFSDCGLEVQPDDEALAHIAVNSARSWKTLMGTDPTVAMLSHSTKGSARNDDANKVARAVEIAHELDPSLELDGELQLDAAIAPSVGESKAPGSRVAGHANVLVFPDLDAGNIGYKLVQRLAHAEAFGPVTQGIAAPVNDLSRGCTAHDIEGVIAITCVQAQAKKAADAQ
;
A
#
# COMPACT_ATOMS: atom_id res chain seq x y z
N MET A 1 10.63 18.94 -7.52
CA MET A 1 9.29 18.62 -7.00
C MET A 1 9.48 17.44 -6.08
N SER A 2 8.98 17.49 -4.84
CA SER A 2 9.09 16.35 -3.92
C SER A 2 8.23 15.17 -4.40
N PHE A 3 8.43 13.98 -3.81
CA PHE A 3 7.58 12.83 -4.11
C PHE A 3 6.10 13.13 -3.84
N LEU A 4 5.79 13.70 -2.67
CA LEU A 4 4.41 14.06 -2.31
C LEU A 4 3.80 15.08 -3.30
N GLU A 5 4.53 16.14 -3.65
CA GLU A 5 4.05 17.13 -4.64
C GLU A 5 3.75 16.46 -6.00
N THR A 6 4.57 15.49 -6.41
CA THR A 6 4.33 14.73 -7.65
C THR A 6 3.07 13.89 -7.56
N MET A 7 2.85 13.19 -6.44
CA MET A 7 1.64 12.38 -6.24
C MET A 7 0.37 13.26 -6.17
N LEU A 8 0.42 14.38 -5.46
CA LEU A 8 -0.69 15.35 -5.39
C LEU A 8 -1.02 15.94 -6.77
N ALA A 9 -0.01 16.30 -7.57
CA ALA A 9 -0.23 16.80 -8.92
C ALA A 9 -0.90 15.76 -9.83
N ARG A 10 -0.49 14.49 -9.74
CA ARG A 10 -1.13 13.39 -10.48
C ARG A 10 -2.55 13.13 -9.99
N ALA A 11 -2.77 13.12 -8.67
CA ALA A 11 -4.10 12.96 -8.09
C ALA A 11 -5.07 14.04 -8.59
N LYS A 12 -4.61 15.30 -8.62
CA LYS A 12 -5.38 16.45 -9.11
C LYS A 12 -5.72 16.38 -10.60
N ALA A 13 -4.83 15.81 -11.41
CA ALA A 13 -5.02 15.74 -12.87
C ALA A 13 -6.21 14.84 -13.29
N ASP A 14 -6.52 13.83 -12.49
CA ASP A 14 -7.69 12.94 -12.65
C ASP A 14 -8.22 12.57 -11.27
N LYS A 15 -9.11 13.41 -10.74
CA LYS A 15 -9.60 13.31 -9.35
C LYS A 15 -10.35 12.03 -9.09
N GLN A 16 -9.92 11.36 -8.04
CA GLN A 16 -10.57 10.15 -7.52
C GLN A 16 -11.35 10.49 -6.25
N THR A 17 -12.30 9.62 -5.89
CA THR A 17 -13.06 9.72 -4.65
C THR A 17 -12.50 8.73 -3.63
N ILE A 18 -11.96 9.23 -2.53
CA ILE A 18 -11.34 8.41 -1.48
C ILE A 18 -12.17 8.47 -0.21
N VAL A 19 -12.51 7.29 0.33
CA VAL A 19 -13.23 7.18 1.60
C VAL A 19 -12.25 6.95 2.76
N LEU A 20 -12.47 7.70 3.84
CA LEU A 20 -11.71 7.68 5.09
C LEU A 20 -12.65 7.23 6.22
N PRO A 21 -12.60 5.95 6.64
CA PRO A 21 -13.49 5.42 7.67
C PRO A 21 -13.31 6.05 9.05
N GLU A 22 -12.12 6.52 9.38
CA GLU A 22 -11.72 6.96 10.71
C GLU A 22 -11.96 8.47 10.93
N GLY A 23 -13.19 8.93 10.74
CA GLY A 23 -13.55 10.34 10.93
C GLY A 23 -13.42 10.85 12.37
N SER A 24 -13.30 9.97 13.35
CA SER A 24 -13.03 10.34 14.74
C SER A 24 -11.56 10.66 15.02
N ASP A 25 -10.64 10.36 14.11
CA ASP A 25 -9.21 10.63 14.27
C ASP A 25 -8.84 12.02 13.72
N GLU A 26 -8.28 12.87 14.60
CA GLU A 26 -7.90 14.24 14.28
C GLU A 26 -6.88 14.35 13.14
N ARG A 27 -5.98 13.37 13.00
CA ARG A 27 -4.97 13.32 11.92
C ARG A 27 -5.61 13.04 10.58
N THR A 28 -6.64 12.18 10.57
CA THR A 28 -7.44 11.87 9.38
C THR A 28 -8.20 13.10 8.90
N LEU A 29 -8.81 13.83 9.82
CA LEU A 29 -9.51 15.09 9.49
C LEU A 29 -8.56 16.17 8.98
N GLU A 30 -7.38 16.33 9.61
CA GLU A 30 -6.36 17.27 9.15
C GLU A 30 -5.87 16.94 7.73
N ALA A 31 -5.64 15.66 7.44
CA ALA A 31 -5.26 15.22 6.09
C ALA A 31 -6.39 15.48 5.07
N ALA A 32 -7.65 15.24 5.45
CA ALA A 32 -8.81 15.52 4.60
C ALA A 32 -8.91 17.01 4.22
N GLU A 33 -8.75 17.92 5.19
CA GLU A 33 -8.73 19.36 4.97
C GLU A 33 -7.62 19.79 4.00
N LYS A 34 -6.41 19.26 4.17
CA LYS A 34 -5.26 19.54 3.29
C LYS A 34 -5.50 19.09 1.85
N LEU A 35 -6.03 17.88 1.67
CA LEU A 35 -6.30 17.33 0.34
C LEU A 35 -7.37 18.11 -0.42
N VAL A 36 -8.43 18.56 0.28
CA VAL A 36 -9.44 19.44 -0.30
C VAL A 36 -8.82 20.80 -0.65
N ALA A 37 -8.00 21.38 0.23
CA ALA A 37 -7.31 22.65 -0.04
C ALA A 37 -6.33 22.56 -1.23
N HIS A 38 -5.68 21.43 -1.44
CA HIS A 38 -4.84 21.15 -2.62
C HIS A 38 -5.67 20.84 -3.87
N ASP A 39 -6.98 20.66 -3.73
CA ASP A 39 -7.87 20.24 -4.81
C ASP A 39 -7.44 18.89 -5.43
N ALA A 40 -6.86 17.99 -4.61
CA ALA A 40 -6.21 16.77 -5.08
C ALA A 40 -7.18 15.63 -5.38
N CYS A 41 -8.22 15.47 -4.56
CA CYS A 41 -9.23 14.41 -4.71
C CYS A 41 -10.55 14.80 -4.06
N ASN A 42 -11.60 14.02 -4.32
CA ASN A 42 -12.84 14.09 -3.55
C ASN A 42 -12.67 13.23 -2.29
N VAL A 43 -12.98 13.80 -1.13
CA VAL A 43 -12.82 13.12 0.16
C VAL A 43 -14.19 12.84 0.77
N ILE A 44 -14.41 11.58 1.16
CA ILE A 44 -15.55 11.14 1.97
C ILE A 44 -15.01 10.70 3.32
N VAL A 45 -15.51 11.31 4.41
CA VAL A 45 -15.19 10.91 5.78
C VAL A 45 -16.40 10.21 6.38
N LEU A 46 -16.19 9.03 6.98
CA LEU A 46 -17.25 8.32 7.68
C LEU A 46 -17.34 8.75 9.14
N GLY A 47 -18.56 8.97 9.62
CA GLY A 47 -18.82 9.33 10.99
C GLY A 47 -20.10 10.15 11.16
N ASN A 48 -20.45 10.41 12.41
CA ASN A 48 -21.64 11.23 12.71
C ASN A 48 -21.37 12.72 12.41
N GLU A 49 -22.14 13.30 11.49
CA GLU A 49 -21.92 14.64 10.97
C GLU A 49 -21.98 15.72 12.07
N GLU A 50 -22.92 15.61 13.02
CA GLU A 50 -23.04 16.57 14.11
C GLU A 50 -21.83 16.54 15.04
N ALA A 51 -21.34 15.34 15.36
CA ALA A 51 -20.17 15.15 16.21
C ALA A 51 -18.89 15.68 15.52
N LEU A 52 -18.72 15.44 14.23
CA LEU A 52 -17.57 15.92 13.45
C LEU A 52 -17.57 17.47 13.35
N LYS A 53 -18.73 18.07 13.09
CA LYS A 53 -18.88 19.54 13.06
C LYS A 53 -18.68 20.19 14.44
N ALA A 54 -19.07 19.50 15.52
CA ALA A 54 -18.87 19.99 16.88
C ALA A 54 -17.37 20.02 17.29
N GLY A 55 -16.51 19.25 16.63
CA GLY A 55 -15.06 19.26 16.81
C GLY A 55 -14.36 20.56 16.38
N GLY A 56 -15.08 21.48 15.75
CA GLY A 56 -14.60 22.84 15.43
C GLY A 56 -13.66 22.93 14.23
N ARG A 57 -13.52 21.86 13.43
CA ARG A 57 -12.75 21.87 12.18
C ARG A 57 -13.60 22.39 11.01
N ALA A 58 -12.95 23.08 10.09
CA ALA A 58 -13.55 23.56 8.86
C ALA A 58 -13.53 22.48 7.79
N LEU A 59 -14.47 21.51 7.85
CA LEU A 59 -14.58 20.42 6.88
C LEU A 59 -15.29 20.84 5.57
N GLU A 60 -15.08 22.09 5.14
CA GLU A 60 -15.63 22.58 3.87
C GLU A 60 -15.07 21.80 2.69
N GLY A 61 -15.95 21.29 1.83
CA GLY A 61 -15.56 20.47 0.68
C GLY A 61 -15.34 18.98 1.00
N VAL A 62 -15.39 18.58 2.28
CA VAL A 62 -15.39 17.17 2.69
C VAL A 62 -16.83 16.65 2.71
N CYS A 63 -17.07 15.51 2.05
CA CYS A 63 -18.36 14.82 2.15
C CYS A 63 -18.38 13.97 3.43
N ILE A 64 -19.37 14.17 4.30
CA ILE A 64 -19.51 13.36 5.53
C ILE A 64 -20.67 12.39 5.33
N VAL A 65 -20.43 11.11 5.65
CA VAL A 65 -21.45 10.05 5.56
C VAL A 65 -21.48 9.27 6.88
N ASP A 66 -22.64 9.21 7.51
CA ASP A 66 -22.86 8.36 8.70
C ASP A 66 -23.33 6.98 8.26
N PRO A 67 -22.55 5.89 8.49
CA PRO A 67 -22.93 4.53 8.14
C PRO A 67 -24.26 4.06 8.74
N LYS A 68 -24.66 4.63 9.89
CA LYS A 68 -25.86 4.24 10.61
C LYS A 68 -27.14 4.83 10.04
N THR A 69 -27.03 6.00 9.39
CA THR A 69 -28.20 6.78 8.90
C THR A 69 -28.20 6.94 7.38
N SER A 70 -27.12 6.50 6.68
CA SER A 70 -26.99 6.65 5.24
C SER A 70 -28.04 5.83 4.46
N ASP A 71 -28.57 6.43 3.39
CA ASP A 71 -29.47 5.78 2.43
C ASP A 71 -28.80 4.57 1.71
N LEU A 72 -27.48 4.50 1.72
CA LEU A 72 -26.72 3.38 1.14
C LEU A 72 -26.71 2.12 2.02
N ARG A 73 -27.11 2.23 3.29
CA ARG A 73 -27.00 1.17 4.29
C ARG A 73 -27.69 -0.12 3.88
N GLU A 74 -28.96 -0.06 3.44
CA GLU A 74 -29.71 -1.24 3.01
C GLU A 74 -29.16 -1.85 1.72
N LYS A 75 -28.77 -1.02 0.74
CA LYS A 75 -28.11 -1.45 -0.50
C LYS A 75 -26.82 -2.22 -0.20
N PHE A 76 -25.99 -1.71 0.70
CA PHE A 76 -24.71 -2.33 1.07
C PHE A 76 -24.92 -3.60 1.90
N ALA A 77 -25.87 -3.62 2.83
CA ALA A 77 -26.20 -4.82 3.60
C ALA A 77 -26.69 -5.95 2.69
N THR A 78 -27.59 -5.67 1.76
CA THR A 78 -28.05 -6.64 0.77
C THR A 78 -26.88 -7.19 -0.06
N ARG A 79 -26.01 -6.31 -0.55
CA ARG A 79 -24.85 -6.72 -1.34
C ARG A 79 -23.84 -7.51 -0.54
N LEU A 80 -23.57 -7.15 0.70
CA LEU A 80 -22.69 -7.87 1.62
C LEU A 80 -23.24 -9.27 1.91
N TYR A 81 -24.55 -9.38 2.19
CA TYR A 81 -25.22 -10.67 2.35
C TYR A 81 -25.02 -11.56 1.12
N GLU A 82 -25.27 -11.06 -0.09
CA GLU A 82 -25.08 -11.82 -1.34
C GLU A 82 -23.64 -12.32 -1.50
N LEU A 83 -22.66 -11.52 -1.12
CA LEU A 83 -21.25 -11.89 -1.17
C LEU A 83 -20.86 -12.94 -0.13
N ARG A 84 -21.56 -12.99 1.02
CA ARG A 84 -21.12 -13.77 2.20
C ARG A 84 -22.10 -14.84 2.67
N LYS A 85 -23.31 -14.95 2.09
CA LYS A 85 -24.32 -15.98 2.47
C LYS A 85 -23.78 -17.41 2.43
N HIS A 86 -22.87 -17.72 1.49
CA HIS A 86 -22.22 -19.02 1.37
C HIS A 86 -21.23 -19.32 2.53
N LYS A 87 -20.93 -18.33 3.37
CA LYS A 87 -20.14 -18.45 4.61
C LYS A 87 -20.99 -18.35 5.87
N GLY A 88 -22.32 -18.47 5.73
CA GLY A 88 -23.25 -18.49 6.85
C GLY A 88 -23.72 -17.13 7.35
N MET A 89 -23.41 -16.03 6.65
CA MET A 89 -23.91 -14.68 7.01
C MET A 89 -25.44 -14.63 6.80
N THR A 90 -26.16 -14.07 7.77
CA THR A 90 -27.60 -13.78 7.64
C THR A 90 -27.81 -12.34 7.14
N PRO A 91 -29.02 -11.98 6.67
CA PRO A 91 -29.34 -10.58 6.33
C PRO A 91 -29.18 -9.64 7.52
N GLU A 92 -29.54 -10.08 8.72
CA GLU A 92 -29.41 -9.34 9.97
C GLU A 92 -27.94 -9.08 10.31
N ASP A 93 -27.09 -10.12 10.19
CA ASP A 93 -25.62 -9.96 10.39
C ASP A 93 -25.03 -8.95 9.40
N ALA A 94 -25.48 -8.98 8.15
CA ALA A 94 -25.00 -8.06 7.13
C ALA A 94 -25.41 -6.62 7.45
N LEU A 95 -26.65 -6.40 7.90
CA LEU A 95 -27.16 -5.08 8.26
C LEU A 95 -26.44 -4.51 9.49
N ASP A 96 -26.13 -5.35 10.47
CA ASP A 96 -25.35 -4.97 11.65
C ASP A 96 -23.93 -4.57 11.25
N LYS A 97 -23.25 -5.42 10.47
CA LYS A 97 -21.87 -5.18 10.00
C LYS A 97 -21.71 -3.90 9.17
N ILE A 98 -22.72 -3.53 8.39
CA ILE A 98 -22.69 -2.26 7.60
C ILE A 98 -22.75 -1.03 8.49
N SER A 99 -23.12 -1.13 9.76
CA SER A 99 -23.02 -0.03 10.71
C SER A 99 -21.58 0.22 11.19
N ASP A 100 -20.66 -0.71 10.92
CA ASP A 100 -19.21 -0.58 11.15
C ASP A 100 -18.58 0.22 10.00
N GLU A 101 -17.78 1.22 10.35
CA GLU A 101 -17.17 2.18 9.41
C GLU A 101 -16.22 1.50 8.41
N MET A 102 -15.49 0.44 8.84
CA MET A 102 -14.59 -0.31 7.95
C MET A 102 -15.38 -1.09 6.90
N TYR A 103 -16.41 -1.82 7.32
CA TYR A 103 -17.26 -2.57 6.39
C TYR A 103 -18.00 -1.63 5.44
N PHE A 104 -18.50 -0.51 5.94
CA PHE A 104 -19.17 0.49 5.12
C PHE A 104 -18.23 1.09 4.07
N GLY A 105 -17.03 1.52 4.48
CA GLY A 105 -16.01 2.07 3.58
C GLY A 105 -15.59 1.08 2.48
N VAL A 106 -15.34 -0.17 2.85
CA VAL A 106 -15.00 -1.22 1.87
C VAL A 106 -16.17 -1.48 0.91
N MET A 107 -17.42 -1.42 1.38
CA MET A 107 -18.58 -1.55 0.51
C MET A 107 -18.79 -0.35 -0.40
N MET A 108 -18.42 0.88 0.02
CA MET A 108 -18.38 2.02 -0.90
C MET A 108 -17.44 1.75 -2.09
N VAL A 109 -16.25 1.26 -1.82
CA VAL A 109 -15.30 0.88 -2.88
C VAL A 109 -15.85 -0.27 -3.73
N LYS A 110 -16.43 -1.30 -3.10
CA LYS A 110 -17.00 -2.45 -3.83
C LYS A 110 -18.15 -2.09 -4.75
N CYS A 111 -18.94 -1.11 -4.39
CA CYS A 111 -20.12 -0.69 -5.13
C CYS A 111 -19.87 0.51 -6.07
N GLY A 112 -18.64 1.04 -6.12
CA GLY A 112 -18.27 2.15 -6.99
C GLY A 112 -18.71 3.53 -6.48
N GLU A 113 -19.03 3.66 -5.19
CA GLU A 113 -19.33 4.93 -4.54
C GLU A 113 -18.04 5.67 -4.10
N ALA A 114 -16.93 4.94 -4.02
CA ALA A 114 -15.58 5.46 -3.84
C ALA A 114 -14.60 4.67 -4.71
N ASP A 115 -13.50 5.30 -5.12
CA ASP A 115 -12.45 4.71 -5.96
C ASP A 115 -11.36 4.03 -5.14
N GLY A 116 -11.23 4.42 -3.87
CA GLY A 116 -10.26 3.85 -2.94
C GLY A 116 -10.60 4.16 -1.48
N MET A 117 -9.89 3.51 -0.57
CA MET A 117 -10.05 3.69 0.88
C MET A 117 -8.68 3.79 1.55
N VAL A 118 -8.57 4.69 2.55
CA VAL A 118 -7.40 4.77 3.44
C VAL A 118 -7.89 4.75 4.88
N SER A 119 -7.32 3.86 5.70
CA SER A 119 -7.66 3.67 7.10
C SER A 119 -6.48 3.05 7.86
N GLY A 120 -6.57 2.87 9.19
CA GLY A 120 -5.55 2.23 10.02
C GLY A 120 -4.86 3.18 11.02
N ALA A 121 -5.23 4.47 11.01
CA ALA A 121 -4.69 5.43 11.95
C ALA A 121 -5.02 5.08 13.41
N CYS A 122 -6.20 4.49 13.68
CA CYS A 122 -6.65 4.07 15.00
C CYS A 122 -7.12 2.60 15.08
N HIS A 123 -7.16 1.88 13.97
CA HIS A 123 -7.49 0.45 13.94
C HIS A 123 -6.24 -0.43 13.78
N ALA A 124 -6.36 -1.70 14.17
CA ALA A 124 -5.31 -2.67 13.87
C ALA A 124 -5.39 -3.10 12.40
N THR A 125 -4.24 -3.40 11.79
CA THR A 125 -4.14 -3.91 10.41
C THR A 125 -5.12 -5.03 10.09
N ALA A 126 -5.33 -5.97 11.02
CA ALA A 126 -6.28 -7.07 10.84
C ALA A 126 -7.74 -6.60 10.73
N ASP A 127 -8.11 -5.52 11.39
CA ASP A 127 -9.48 -4.99 11.37
C ASP A 127 -9.76 -4.21 10.08
N VAL A 128 -8.74 -3.56 9.51
CA VAL A 128 -8.81 -2.91 8.20
C VAL A 128 -8.82 -3.95 7.07
N LEU A 129 -7.89 -4.90 7.07
CA LEU A 129 -7.70 -5.82 5.95
C LEU A 129 -8.72 -6.97 5.91
N ARG A 130 -9.28 -7.37 7.05
CA ARG A 130 -10.30 -8.44 7.09
C ARG A 130 -11.50 -8.13 6.21
N PRO A 131 -12.21 -6.98 6.31
CA PRO A 131 -13.29 -6.64 5.39
C PRO A 131 -12.79 -6.50 3.95
N CYS A 132 -11.60 -5.94 3.71
CA CYS A 132 -11.03 -5.82 2.37
C CYS A 132 -10.88 -7.20 1.69
N LEU A 133 -10.25 -8.16 2.35
CA LEU A 133 -10.07 -9.52 1.82
C LEU A 133 -11.39 -10.30 1.71
N GLN A 134 -12.33 -10.07 2.62
CA GLN A 134 -13.64 -10.72 2.58
C GLN A 134 -14.53 -10.25 1.42
N ILE A 135 -14.45 -8.99 1.04
CA ILE A 135 -15.35 -8.31 0.11
C ILE A 135 -14.69 -8.08 -1.25
N LEU A 136 -13.50 -7.49 -1.27
CA LEU A 136 -12.77 -7.15 -2.50
C LEU A 136 -11.95 -8.33 -3.01
N LYS A 137 -11.36 -9.11 -2.12
CA LYS A 137 -10.42 -10.22 -2.41
C LYS A 137 -9.11 -9.74 -3.00
N THR A 138 -8.22 -10.67 -3.34
CA THR A 138 -7.01 -10.39 -4.11
C THR A 138 -7.34 -10.10 -5.58
N ALA A 139 -6.46 -9.37 -6.25
CA ALA A 139 -6.54 -9.12 -7.67
C ALA A 139 -6.43 -10.43 -8.48
N PRO A 140 -7.01 -10.51 -9.68
CA PRO A 140 -6.89 -11.70 -10.53
C PRO A 140 -5.42 -12.09 -10.74
N GLY A 141 -5.11 -13.37 -10.54
CA GLY A 141 -3.74 -13.91 -10.66
C GLY A 141 -2.79 -13.57 -9.50
N VAL A 142 -3.25 -12.86 -8.47
CA VAL A 142 -2.45 -12.53 -7.29
C VAL A 142 -2.84 -13.44 -6.13
N LYS A 143 -1.86 -14.16 -5.55
CA LYS A 143 -2.10 -15.15 -4.49
C LYS A 143 -2.26 -14.55 -3.11
N LEU A 144 -1.56 -13.44 -2.83
CA LEU A 144 -1.56 -12.81 -1.51
C LEU A 144 -1.59 -11.28 -1.60
N ALA A 145 -2.13 -10.67 -0.56
CA ALA A 145 -1.93 -9.25 -0.29
C ALA A 145 -0.61 -9.06 0.44
N SER A 146 0.11 -8.00 0.11
CA SER A 146 1.34 -7.59 0.78
C SER A 146 1.38 -6.07 0.90
N SER A 147 2.42 -5.52 1.50
CA SER A 147 2.54 -4.08 1.68
C SER A 147 3.92 -3.57 1.30
N PHE A 148 4.02 -2.28 1.09
CA PHE A 148 5.30 -1.61 0.88
C PHE A 148 5.29 -0.20 1.49
N PHE A 149 6.48 0.34 1.69
CA PHE A 149 6.69 1.76 1.94
C PHE A 149 7.40 2.40 0.75
N VAL A 150 6.97 3.59 0.38
CA VAL A 150 7.81 4.48 -0.44
C VAL A 150 8.69 5.23 0.53
N MET A 151 10.00 4.96 0.43
CA MET A 151 11.03 5.64 1.21
C MET A 151 11.66 6.73 0.38
N VAL A 152 11.69 7.95 0.91
CA VAL A 152 12.38 9.09 0.28
C VAL A 152 13.51 9.54 1.21
N VAL A 153 14.72 9.17 0.86
CA VAL A 153 15.92 9.41 1.67
C VAL A 153 16.58 10.70 1.20
N PRO A 154 16.67 11.73 2.06
CA PRO A 154 17.26 13.02 1.66
C PRO A 154 18.76 12.90 1.37
N ASN A 155 19.23 13.60 0.37
CA ASN A 155 20.65 13.65 -0.04
C ASN A 155 21.25 12.26 -0.32
N CYS A 156 20.46 11.31 -0.79
CA CYS A 156 20.90 9.96 -1.13
C CYS A 156 21.05 9.81 -2.65
N GLU A 157 22.20 9.31 -3.07
CA GLU A 157 22.52 9.08 -4.49
C GLU A 157 22.04 7.73 -5.03
N TYR A 158 21.60 6.82 -4.14
CA TYR A 158 21.15 5.48 -4.51
C TYR A 158 19.67 5.46 -4.87
N GLY A 159 19.23 4.37 -5.49
CA GLY A 159 17.85 4.21 -5.96
C GLY A 159 17.51 5.18 -7.08
N GLN A 160 16.29 5.73 -7.06
CA GLN A 160 15.92 6.83 -7.96
C GLN A 160 15.97 8.15 -7.17
N ASP A 161 17.14 8.79 -7.15
CA ASP A 161 17.37 10.03 -6.39
C ASP A 161 16.93 9.92 -4.91
N GLY A 162 17.33 8.84 -4.25
CA GLY A 162 16.97 8.55 -2.87
C GLY A 162 15.59 7.94 -2.67
N THR A 163 14.83 7.72 -3.74
CA THR A 163 13.50 7.11 -3.67
C THR A 163 13.59 5.61 -3.88
N PHE A 164 12.89 4.84 -3.01
CA PHE A 164 12.84 3.39 -3.03
C PHE A 164 11.44 2.87 -2.70
N ILE A 165 11.13 1.66 -3.14
CA ILE A 165 10.12 0.81 -2.52
C ILE A 165 10.81 -0.21 -1.60
N PHE A 166 10.37 -0.28 -0.34
CA PHE A 166 10.75 -1.31 0.64
C PHE A 166 9.54 -2.24 0.87
N SER A 167 9.66 -3.56 0.61
CA SER A 167 8.58 -4.54 0.66
C SER A 167 9.06 -5.95 1.08
N ASP A 168 8.31 -6.75 1.84
CA ASP A 168 7.18 -6.34 2.66
C ASP A 168 7.70 -5.80 4.00
N CYS A 169 7.07 -4.75 4.50
CA CYS A 169 7.47 -4.13 5.75
C CYS A 169 6.32 -4.00 6.77
N GLY A 170 5.12 -4.49 6.45
CA GLY A 170 3.95 -4.25 7.28
C GLY A 170 2.91 -5.37 7.39
N LEU A 171 2.95 -6.40 6.55
CA LEU A 171 1.86 -7.38 6.46
C LEU A 171 2.31 -8.84 6.54
N GLU A 172 3.14 -9.31 5.61
CA GLU A 172 3.57 -10.71 5.55
C GLU A 172 4.71 -10.99 6.52
N VAL A 173 4.41 -11.82 7.54
CA VAL A 173 5.35 -12.05 8.66
C VAL A 173 6.53 -12.91 8.24
N GLN A 174 6.27 -14.09 7.69
CA GLN A 174 7.29 -15.02 7.22
C GLN A 174 6.86 -15.63 5.87
N PRO A 175 7.07 -14.92 4.76
CA PRO A 175 6.75 -15.43 3.45
C PRO A 175 7.65 -16.64 3.12
N ASP A 176 7.06 -17.68 2.52
CA ASP A 176 7.81 -18.72 1.85
C ASP A 176 8.40 -18.19 0.52
N ASP A 177 9.09 -19.06 -0.21
CA ASP A 177 9.71 -18.69 -1.48
C ASP A 177 8.69 -18.25 -2.54
N GLU A 178 7.52 -18.89 -2.62
CA GLU A 178 6.45 -18.53 -3.54
C GLU A 178 5.81 -17.19 -3.17
N ALA A 179 5.49 -16.98 -1.90
CA ALA A 179 4.95 -15.71 -1.40
C ALA A 179 5.94 -14.55 -1.64
N LEU A 180 7.24 -14.78 -1.37
CA LEU A 180 8.27 -13.77 -1.55
C LEU A 180 8.44 -13.39 -3.02
N ALA A 181 8.35 -14.35 -3.96
CA ALA A 181 8.35 -14.09 -5.39
C ALA A 181 7.15 -13.21 -5.82
N HIS A 182 5.96 -13.51 -5.32
CA HIS A 182 4.78 -12.68 -5.58
C HIS A 182 4.90 -11.27 -5.00
N ILE A 183 5.49 -11.11 -3.80
CA ILE A 183 5.78 -9.80 -3.22
C ILE A 183 6.69 -9.00 -4.17
N ALA A 184 7.75 -9.61 -4.70
CA ALA A 184 8.69 -8.96 -5.61
C ALA A 184 8.00 -8.48 -6.90
N VAL A 185 7.23 -9.35 -7.56
CA VAL A 185 6.49 -9.02 -8.79
C VAL A 185 5.46 -7.91 -8.53
N ASN A 186 4.72 -7.97 -7.42
CA ASN A 186 3.75 -6.93 -7.08
C ASN A 186 4.43 -5.59 -6.78
N SER A 187 5.58 -5.60 -6.09
CA SER A 187 6.35 -4.39 -5.77
C SER A 187 6.94 -3.73 -7.03
N ALA A 188 7.38 -4.53 -8.00
CA ALA A 188 7.79 -4.03 -9.30
C ALA A 188 6.66 -3.31 -10.04
N ARG A 189 5.46 -3.89 -10.04
CA ARG A 189 4.26 -3.27 -10.64
C ARG A 189 3.86 -2.00 -9.91
N SER A 190 3.94 -2.00 -8.58
CA SER A 190 3.67 -0.82 -7.74
C SER A 190 4.65 0.30 -8.06
N TRP A 191 5.96 -0.01 -8.19
CA TRP A 191 6.96 0.96 -8.63
C TRP A 191 6.61 1.58 -9.99
N LYS A 192 6.33 0.75 -10.99
CA LYS A 192 5.97 1.22 -12.33
C LYS A 192 4.75 2.13 -12.32
N THR A 193 3.74 1.78 -11.51
CA THR A 193 2.51 2.58 -11.34
C THR A 193 2.80 3.94 -10.72
N LEU A 194 3.59 3.98 -9.65
CA LEU A 194 3.83 5.20 -8.88
C LEU A 194 4.90 6.08 -9.52
N MET A 195 6.02 5.52 -9.98
CA MET A 195 7.15 6.28 -10.49
C MET A 195 7.10 6.49 -12.00
N GLY A 196 6.40 5.63 -12.74
CA GLY A 196 6.35 5.67 -14.21
C GLY A 196 7.64 5.20 -14.89
N THR A 197 8.67 4.85 -14.11
CA THR A 197 9.97 4.34 -14.57
C THR A 197 10.05 2.82 -14.41
N ASP A 198 11.07 2.19 -14.99
CA ASP A 198 11.24 0.75 -14.86
C ASP A 198 11.80 0.38 -13.47
N PRO A 199 11.25 -0.67 -12.84
CA PRO A 199 11.76 -1.18 -11.58
C PRO A 199 13.06 -1.95 -11.77
N THR A 200 13.99 -1.79 -10.81
CA THR A 200 15.18 -2.62 -10.64
C THR A 200 15.08 -3.28 -9.28
N VAL A 201 14.73 -4.57 -9.26
CA VAL A 201 14.28 -5.28 -8.05
C VAL A 201 15.40 -6.11 -7.46
N ALA A 202 15.79 -5.85 -6.22
CA ALA A 202 16.70 -6.68 -5.46
C ALA A 202 15.99 -7.49 -4.38
N MET A 203 16.14 -8.81 -4.40
CA MET A 203 15.66 -9.68 -3.34
C MET A 203 16.78 -9.84 -2.29
N LEU A 204 16.52 -9.28 -1.10
CA LEU A 204 17.53 -9.07 -0.06
C LEU A 204 17.78 -10.31 0.80
N SER A 205 19.02 -10.48 1.18
CA SER A 205 19.49 -11.49 2.11
C SER A 205 20.78 -10.99 2.81
N HIS A 206 21.23 -11.71 3.85
CA HIS A 206 22.58 -11.58 4.37
C HIS A 206 23.63 -12.24 3.45
N SER A 207 23.21 -12.92 2.39
CA SER A 207 24.01 -13.59 1.38
C SER A 207 23.99 -12.84 0.04
N THR A 208 25.06 -12.95 -0.74
CA THR A 208 25.12 -12.50 -2.13
C THR A 208 25.61 -13.64 -3.00
N LYS A 209 24.75 -14.11 -3.94
CA LYS A 209 25.08 -15.13 -4.95
C LYS A 209 25.75 -16.37 -4.37
N GLY A 210 25.15 -16.94 -3.30
CA GLY A 210 25.62 -18.17 -2.67
C GLY A 210 26.82 -18.01 -1.71
N SER A 211 27.09 -16.77 -1.25
CA SER A 211 28.16 -16.53 -0.26
C SER A 211 27.83 -17.14 1.11
N ALA A 212 26.55 -17.36 1.44
CA ALA A 212 26.10 -18.17 2.56
C ALA A 212 25.18 -19.30 2.07
N ARG A 213 25.16 -20.41 2.80
CA ARG A 213 24.37 -21.61 2.48
C ARG A 213 23.57 -22.03 3.72
N ASN A 214 22.38 -21.51 3.84
CA ASN A 214 21.40 -21.86 4.88
C ASN A 214 19.99 -21.71 4.32
N ASP A 215 18.98 -22.11 5.08
CA ASP A 215 17.58 -22.13 4.63
C ASP A 215 17.06 -20.75 4.25
N ASP A 216 17.45 -19.70 4.97
CA ASP A 216 17.02 -18.32 4.72
C ASP A 216 17.56 -17.80 3.38
N ALA A 217 18.88 -17.95 3.11
CA ALA A 217 19.48 -17.56 1.85
C ALA A 217 18.92 -18.39 0.68
N ASN A 218 18.76 -19.70 0.88
CA ASN A 218 18.20 -20.60 -0.13
C ASN A 218 16.73 -20.27 -0.45
N LYS A 219 15.93 -19.86 0.55
CA LYS A 219 14.57 -19.38 0.34
C LYS A 219 14.54 -18.20 -0.64
N VAL A 220 15.37 -17.19 -0.42
CA VAL A 220 15.44 -16.02 -1.30
C VAL A 220 15.93 -16.39 -2.69
N ALA A 221 16.95 -17.24 -2.82
CA ALA A 221 17.44 -17.70 -4.12
C ALA A 221 16.35 -18.44 -4.93
N ARG A 222 15.58 -19.34 -4.30
CA ARG A 222 14.42 -19.98 -4.97
C ARG A 222 13.31 -18.99 -5.35
N ALA A 223 13.05 -18.00 -4.49
CA ALA A 223 12.07 -16.97 -4.78
C ALA A 223 12.46 -16.12 -6.01
N VAL A 224 13.76 -15.89 -6.26
CA VAL A 224 14.24 -15.25 -7.50
C VAL A 224 13.90 -16.09 -8.73
N GLU A 225 14.14 -17.41 -8.68
CA GLU A 225 13.80 -18.31 -9.78
C GLU A 225 12.29 -18.28 -10.09
N ILE A 226 11.45 -18.37 -9.04
CA ILE A 226 9.98 -18.31 -9.17
C ILE A 226 9.54 -16.95 -9.72
N ALA A 227 10.14 -15.85 -9.27
CA ALA A 227 9.79 -14.51 -9.74
C ALA A 227 10.08 -14.35 -11.24
N HIS A 228 11.17 -14.91 -11.75
CA HIS A 228 11.48 -14.95 -13.18
C HIS A 228 10.49 -15.82 -13.98
N GLU A 229 9.96 -16.89 -13.39
CA GLU A 229 8.91 -17.70 -14.01
C GLU A 229 7.59 -16.93 -14.08
N LEU A 230 7.25 -16.15 -13.04
CA LEU A 230 6.04 -15.34 -12.97
C LEU A 230 6.08 -14.14 -13.93
N ASP A 231 7.23 -13.49 -14.07
CA ASP A 231 7.42 -12.37 -15.00
C ASP A 231 8.87 -12.32 -15.50
N PRO A 232 9.16 -12.98 -16.65
CA PRO A 232 10.50 -13.02 -17.23
C PRO A 232 11.03 -11.67 -17.72
N SER A 233 10.18 -10.65 -17.79
CA SER A 233 10.55 -9.31 -18.29
C SER A 233 11.14 -8.41 -17.20
N LEU A 234 11.03 -8.79 -15.93
CA LEU A 234 11.49 -7.96 -14.82
C LEU A 234 13.01 -7.95 -14.71
N GLU A 235 13.58 -6.77 -14.53
CA GLU A 235 14.93 -6.59 -14.02
C GLU A 235 14.93 -6.92 -12.53
N LEU A 236 15.09 -8.21 -12.21
CA LEU A 236 15.06 -8.74 -10.86
C LEU A 236 16.28 -9.63 -10.62
N ASP A 237 16.91 -9.51 -9.47
CA ASP A 237 18.04 -10.36 -9.11
C ASP A 237 18.12 -10.57 -7.58
N GLY A 238 18.85 -11.59 -7.16
CA GLY A 238 19.09 -11.99 -5.78
C GLY A 238 19.68 -13.39 -5.71
N GLU A 239 19.94 -13.93 -4.54
CA GLU A 239 19.88 -13.14 -3.28
C GLU A 239 21.06 -12.15 -3.24
N LEU A 240 20.78 -10.93 -2.76
CA LEU A 240 21.77 -9.87 -2.65
C LEU A 240 21.81 -9.29 -1.23
N GLN A 241 22.99 -9.00 -0.71
CA GLN A 241 23.14 -8.13 0.46
C GLN A 241 22.73 -6.70 0.07
N LEU A 242 22.27 -5.92 1.05
CA LEU A 242 21.79 -4.55 0.81
C LEU A 242 22.87 -3.67 0.16
N ASP A 243 24.11 -3.71 0.64
CA ASP A 243 25.21 -2.95 0.08
C ASP A 243 25.52 -3.32 -1.38
N ALA A 244 25.43 -4.62 -1.71
CA ALA A 244 25.58 -5.09 -3.08
C ALA A 244 24.39 -4.69 -3.97
N ALA A 245 23.19 -4.58 -3.41
CA ALA A 245 22.00 -4.20 -4.16
C ALA A 245 21.99 -2.72 -4.59
N ILE A 246 22.50 -1.81 -3.73
CA ILE A 246 22.34 -0.36 -3.95
C ILE A 246 23.63 0.38 -4.30
N ALA A 247 24.81 -0.11 -3.87
CA ALA A 247 26.08 0.57 -4.09
C ALA A 247 26.83 0.01 -5.29
N PRO A 248 27.05 0.78 -6.39
CA PRO A 248 27.60 0.27 -7.65
C PRO A 248 28.95 -0.45 -7.50
N SER A 249 29.89 0.11 -6.72
CA SER A 249 31.21 -0.51 -6.51
C SER A 249 31.14 -1.84 -5.76
N VAL A 250 30.18 -1.99 -4.84
CA VAL A 250 29.96 -3.23 -4.09
C VAL A 250 29.25 -4.26 -4.97
N GLY A 251 28.25 -3.82 -5.74
CA GLY A 251 27.54 -4.66 -6.70
C GLY A 251 28.46 -5.25 -7.75
N GLU A 252 29.34 -4.44 -8.35
CA GLU A 252 30.35 -4.92 -9.30
C GLU A 252 31.31 -5.95 -8.70
N SER A 253 31.70 -5.75 -7.44
CA SER A 253 32.62 -6.65 -6.74
C SER A 253 31.97 -7.98 -6.30
N LYS A 254 30.73 -7.92 -5.74
CA LYS A 254 30.10 -9.09 -5.13
C LYS A 254 29.18 -9.86 -6.08
N ALA A 255 28.64 -9.20 -7.11
CA ALA A 255 27.73 -9.81 -8.08
C ALA A 255 28.08 -9.36 -9.52
N PRO A 256 29.29 -9.68 -10.00
CA PRO A 256 29.73 -9.24 -11.34
C PRO A 256 28.79 -9.77 -12.43
N GLY A 257 28.39 -8.89 -13.33
CA GLY A 257 27.46 -9.20 -14.43
C GLY A 257 25.97 -9.12 -14.09
N SER A 258 25.60 -8.87 -12.84
CA SER A 258 24.23 -8.52 -12.47
C SER A 258 23.87 -7.12 -13.00
N ARG A 259 22.68 -7.00 -13.62
CA ARG A 259 22.17 -5.69 -14.07
C ARG A 259 21.42 -4.95 -12.95
N VAL A 260 21.13 -5.65 -11.86
CA VAL A 260 20.41 -5.15 -10.69
C VAL A 260 21.36 -4.68 -9.59
N ALA A 261 22.43 -5.43 -9.33
CA ALA A 261 23.37 -5.11 -8.27
C ALA A 261 23.99 -3.72 -8.47
N GLY A 262 23.92 -2.91 -7.42
CA GLY A 262 24.38 -1.52 -7.41
C GLY A 262 23.35 -0.50 -7.91
N HIS A 263 22.17 -0.93 -8.40
CA HIS A 263 21.22 -0.05 -9.06
C HIS A 263 19.76 -0.26 -8.60
N ALA A 264 19.53 -1.08 -7.57
CA ALA A 264 18.19 -1.40 -7.12
C ALA A 264 17.43 -0.19 -6.60
N ASN A 265 16.16 -0.07 -7.00
CA ASN A 265 15.19 0.91 -6.50
C ASN A 265 13.97 0.26 -5.82
N VAL A 266 13.82 -1.07 -5.96
CA VAL A 266 12.84 -1.88 -5.24
C VAL A 266 13.59 -2.92 -4.41
N LEU A 267 13.44 -2.85 -3.09
CA LEU A 267 14.12 -3.70 -2.12
C LEU A 267 13.11 -4.63 -1.46
N VAL A 268 13.24 -5.93 -1.72
CA VAL A 268 12.35 -6.96 -1.17
C VAL A 268 13.04 -7.66 -0.02
N PHE A 269 12.47 -7.52 1.17
CA PHE A 269 13.03 -8.08 2.41
C PHE A 269 12.61 -9.53 2.61
N PRO A 270 13.44 -10.38 3.22
CA PRO A 270 13.19 -11.82 3.34
C PRO A 270 12.06 -12.17 4.33
N ASP A 271 11.77 -11.28 5.26
CA ASP A 271 10.72 -11.40 6.28
C ASP A 271 10.34 -10.04 6.86
N LEU A 272 9.29 -10.03 7.68
CA LEU A 272 8.76 -8.80 8.28
C LEU A 272 9.73 -8.16 9.27
N ASP A 273 10.48 -8.94 10.04
CA ASP A 273 11.43 -8.37 11.01
C ASP A 273 12.48 -7.54 10.29
N ALA A 274 13.08 -8.10 9.23
CA ALA A 274 14.06 -7.38 8.42
C ALA A 274 13.46 -6.12 7.78
N GLY A 275 12.29 -6.22 7.16
CA GLY A 275 11.62 -5.10 6.49
C GLY A 275 11.17 -4.01 7.46
N ASN A 276 10.49 -4.40 8.55
CA ASN A 276 9.95 -3.47 9.53
C ASN A 276 11.04 -2.73 10.33
N ILE A 277 12.09 -3.44 10.74
CA ILE A 277 13.25 -2.83 11.38
C ILE A 277 13.98 -1.93 10.38
N GLY A 278 14.19 -2.41 9.15
CA GLY A 278 14.93 -1.71 8.09
C GLY A 278 14.32 -0.36 7.75
N TYR A 279 13.01 -0.29 7.43
CA TYR A 279 12.41 0.98 7.08
C TYR A 279 12.42 1.98 8.24
N LYS A 280 12.19 1.52 9.49
CA LYS A 280 12.22 2.39 10.67
C LYS A 280 13.62 2.94 10.97
N LEU A 281 14.67 2.13 10.76
CA LEU A 281 16.05 2.59 10.89
C LEU A 281 16.33 3.71 9.89
N VAL A 282 15.96 3.54 8.62
CA VAL A 282 16.16 4.54 7.58
C VAL A 282 15.32 5.79 7.87
N GLN A 283 14.04 5.61 8.22
CA GLN A 283 13.15 6.73 8.56
C GLN A 283 13.70 7.57 9.72
N ARG A 284 14.16 6.93 10.80
CA ARG A 284 14.58 7.65 12.02
C ARG A 284 16.01 8.17 11.95
N LEU A 285 16.95 7.38 11.42
CA LEU A 285 18.37 7.73 11.42
C LEU A 285 18.78 8.59 10.21
N ALA A 286 18.18 8.35 9.05
CA ALA A 286 18.43 9.13 7.84
C ALA A 286 17.40 10.24 7.60
N HIS A 287 16.45 10.44 8.51
CA HIS A 287 15.37 11.43 8.38
C HIS A 287 14.57 11.26 7.07
N ALA A 288 14.41 10.02 6.62
CA ALA A 288 13.65 9.73 5.42
C ALA A 288 12.15 9.90 5.66
N GLU A 289 11.44 10.38 4.64
CA GLU A 289 9.99 10.24 4.57
C GLU A 289 9.65 8.77 4.27
N ALA A 290 8.59 8.27 4.90
CA ALA A 290 8.13 6.88 4.75
C ALA A 290 6.61 6.88 4.53
N PHE A 291 6.19 6.84 3.28
CA PHE A 291 4.76 6.80 2.91
C PHE A 291 4.29 5.34 2.87
N GLY A 292 3.45 4.98 3.82
CA GLY A 292 2.95 3.61 3.94
C GLY A 292 2.48 3.23 5.36
N PRO A 293 2.15 1.93 5.56
CA PRO A 293 2.22 0.89 4.53
C PRO A 293 1.17 1.08 3.44
N VAL A 294 1.57 0.87 2.20
CA VAL A 294 0.68 0.86 1.04
C VAL A 294 0.39 -0.59 0.67
N THR A 295 -0.87 -0.95 0.62
CA THR A 295 -1.29 -2.32 0.32
C THR A 295 -1.23 -2.60 -1.18
N GLN A 296 -0.78 -3.79 -1.54
CA GLN A 296 -0.74 -4.29 -2.91
C GLN A 296 -1.32 -5.70 -3.00
N GLY A 297 -1.79 -6.07 -4.18
CA GLY A 297 -2.37 -7.40 -4.41
C GLY A 297 -3.85 -7.52 -4.08
N ILE A 298 -4.52 -6.50 -3.54
CA ILE A 298 -5.98 -6.45 -3.38
C ILE A 298 -6.63 -5.94 -4.67
N ALA A 299 -7.84 -6.42 -4.98
CA ALA A 299 -8.54 -6.12 -6.24
C ALA A 299 -9.00 -4.65 -6.40
N ALA A 300 -8.87 -3.83 -5.36
CA ALA A 300 -9.15 -2.40 -5.41
C ALA A 300 -8.18 -1.63 -4.50
N PRO A 301 -7.96 -0.33 -4.73
CA PRO A 301 -7.06 0.49 -3.92
C PRO A 301 -7.61 0.68 -2.50
N VAL A 302 -7.06 -0.06 -1.56
CA VAL A 302 -7.38 0.06 -0.13
C VAL A 302 -6.06 -0.01 0.63
N ASN A 303 -5.78 0.99 1.45
CA ASN A 303 -4.51 1.10 2.14
C ASN A 303 -4.70 1.17 3.65
N ASP A 304 -3.85 0.44 4.36
CA ASP A 304 -3.75 0.44 5.81
C ASP A 304 -2.64 1.41 6.25
N LEU A 305 -2.87 2.12 7.33
CA LEU A 305 -1.93 3.08 7.90
C LEU A 305 -1.23 2.48 9.13
N SER A 306 -0.05 2.97 9.43
CA SER A 306 0.54 2.75 10.75
C SER A 306 -0.19 3.59 11.81
N ARG A 307 -0.51 3.03 12.97
CA ARG A 307 -1.07 3.78 14.11
C ARG A 307 -0.18 4.95 14.59
N GLY A 308 1.10 4.91 14.25
CA GLY A 308 2.05 5.98 14.51
C GLY A 308 2.20 7.01 13.38
N CYS A 309 1.31 6.99 12.37
CA CYS A 309 1.34 7.94 11.26
C CYS A 309 1.01 9.36 11.71
N THR A 310 1.49 10.32 10.94
CA THR A 310 1.14 11.75 11.04
C THR A 310 0.07 12.11 10.00
N ALA A 311 -0.54 13.29 10.10
CA ALA A 311 -1.44 13.79 9.06
C ALA A 311 -0.74 13.92 7.69
N HIS A 312 0.56 14.21 7.66
CA HIS A 312 1.38 14.24 6.45
C HIS A 312 1.53 12.85 5.81
N ASP A 313 1.75 11.81 6.63
CA ASP A 313 1.83 10.43 6.12
C ASP A 313 0.48 10.00 5.53
N ILE A 314 -0.63 10.35 6.19
CA ILE A 314 -1.99 10.06 5.71
C ILE A 314 -2.25 10.76 4.37
N GLU A 315 -1.89 12.05 4.25
CA GLU A 315 -2.00 12.82 3.00
C GLU A 315 -1.25 12.14 1.86
N GLY A 316 -0.02 11.68 2.13
CA GLY A 316 0.81 10.97 1.14
C GLY A 316 0.19 9.63 0.71
N VAL A 317 -0.31 8.82 1.66
CA VAL A 317 -0.96 7.54 1.33
C VAL A 317 -2.26 7.76 0.56
N ILE A 318 -3.04 8.82 0.85
CA ILE A 318 -4.25 9.14 0.07
C ILE A 318 -3.87 9.55 -1.36
N ALA A 319 -2.83 10.38 -1.55
CA ALA A 319 -2.36 10.75 -2.87
C ALA A 319 -1.87 9.52 -3.68
N ILE A 320 -1.16 8.58 -3.04
CA ILE A 320 -0.79 7.29 -3.62
C ILE A 320 -2.04 6.49 -4.00
N THR A 321 -3.05 6.44 -3.12
CA THR A 321 -4.31 5.71 -3.37
C THR A 321 -5.05 6.26 -4.60
N CYS A 322 -5.04 7.57 -4.79
CA CYS A 322 -5.58 8.19 -6.01
C CYS A 322 -4.87 7.69 -7.28
N VAL A 323 -3.53 7.64 -7.25
CA VAL A 323 -2.73 7.14 -8.38
C VAL A 323 -2.98 5.65 -8.65
N GLN A 324 -3.13 4.84 -7.59
CA GLN A 324 -3.53 3.43 -7.73
C GLN A 324 -4.92 3.30 -8.36
N ALA A 325 -5.88 4.14 -7.97
CA ALA A 325 -7.25 4.14 -8.51
C ALA A 325 -7.28 4.54 -9.99
N GLN A 326 -6.51 5.55 -10.38
CA GLN A 326 -6.33 5.96 -11.77
C GLN A 326 -5.78 4.81 -12.62
N ALA A 327 -4.73 4.14 -12.15
CA ALA A 327 -4.12 3.00 -12.84
C ALA A 327 -5.10 1.82 -12.98
N LYS A 328 -5.88 1.55 -11.92
CA LYS A 328 -6.93 0.52 -11.97
C LYS A 328 -8.00 0.83 -13.02
N LYS A 329 -8.54 2.06 -13.03
CA LYS A 329 -9.53 2.48 -14.03
C LYS A 329 -8.99 2.35 -15.45
N ALA A 330 -7.74 2.73 -15.65
CA ALA A 330 -7.09 2.61 -16.96
C ALA A 330 -6.95 1.13 -17.41
N ALA A 331 -6.65 0.23 -16.46
CA ALA A 331 -6.56 -1.21 -16.75
C ALA A 331 -7.94 -1.85 -17.01
N ASP A 332 -8.98 -1.44 -16.25
CA ASP A 332 -10.35 -1.95 -16.44
C ASP A 332 -11.00 -1.47 -17.76
N ALA A 333 -10.46 -0.43 -18.39
CA ALA A 333 -10.93 0.12 -19.65
C ALA A 333 -10.30 -0.53 -20.90
N GLN A 334 -9.28 -1.39 -20.74
CA GLN A 334 -8.58 -2.14 -21.79
C GLN A 334 -9.17 -3.55 -21.98
#